data_b8bcc7e1779ad4335253710f13499809
#
_entry.id   b8bcc7e1779ad4335253710f13499809
#
_cell.length_a   1.000
_cell.length_b   1.000
_cell.length_c   1.000
_cell.angle_alpha   90.00
_cell.angle_beta   90.00
_cell.angle_gamma   90.00
#
_symmetry.space_group_name_H-M   'P 1'
#
loop_
_entity.id
_entity.type
_entity.pdbx_description
1 polymer ?
#
loop_
_entity_poly.entity_id
_entity_poly.type
_entity_poly.pdbx_seq_one_letter_code
_entity_poly.pdbx_strand_id
1 'polypeptide(L)'
;AQEIKVNNSQRGQGKARADIVIWKSKQDKIESKAAFIVVECKAENVRIREEDYYQGYNYASWAGASFFVTTNEKETKYFNVDKDYLPKELVEVVAIPTAEEALNDKKVKDILSKTKTFTRDDFTKILRTCHNIIRNNDKLSPEAAFDEISKILFMKIKYEREQRGAKVFTKNEFVEKEKWFEKEIRPSLKGTPKDLPYMQFLFYNTKEEFKDDQLFEENEIIKIRQNSFEQILEKLETYNLSDTQDDVKGIAFEQFLGTTFRGELGQYFTPRTIVDFMTHILDPKENETVCDPTCGSGGFLIKAFEYMREKIEEDVKKA
;
A
#
# COMPACT_ATOMS: atom_id res chain seq x y z
N ALA A 1 14.22 -30.59 -2.05
CA ALA A 1 14.11 -29.68 -3.17
C ALA A 1 15.13 -30.11 -4.22
N GLN A 2 14.71 -30.30 -5.46
CA GLN A 2 15.64 -30.55 -6.57
C GLN A 2 15.92 -29.23 -7.23
N GLU A 3 17.20 -28.82 -7.27
CA GLU A 3 17.65 -27.71 -8.08
C GLU A 3 17.31 -28.00 -9.56
N ILE A 4 16.58 -27.11 -10.20
CA ILE A 4 16.19 -27.26 -11.60
C ILE A 4 17.02 -26.29 -12.43
N LYS A 5 17.73 -26.82 -13.44
CA LYS A 5 18.45 -25.99 -14.41
C LYS A 5 17.45 -25.16 -15.20
N VAL A 6 17.61 -23.84 -15.16
CA VAL A 6 16.91 -22.94 -16.06
C VAL A 6 17.71 -22.85 -17.36
N ASN A 7 17.09 -23.16 -18.48
CA ASN A 7 17.76 -23.10 -19.79
C ASN A 7 18.17 -21.65 -20.10
N ASN A 8 19.47 -21.46 -20.22
CA ASN A 8 20.07 -20.16 -20.48
C ASN A 8 20.39 -20.04 -21.96
N SER A 9 19.50 -19.53 -22.78
CA SER A 9 19.73 -19.41 -24.23
C SER A 9 20.48 -18.14 -24.66
N GLN A 10 20.75 -17.18 -23.78
CA GLN A 10 21.23 -15.87 -24.24
C GLN A 10 22.29 -15.14 -23.39
N ARG A 11 22.76 -15.61 -22.25
CA ARG A 11 23.81 -14.89 -21.49
C ARG A 11 24.79 -15.81 -20.76
N GLY A 12 26.04 -15.71 -21.16
CA GLY A 12 27.26 -16.03 -20.40
C GLY A 12 27.33 -17.39 -19.67
N GLN A 13 28.49 -17.92 -19.48
CA GLN A 13 28.84 -19.25 -18.94
C GLN A 13 28.44 -19.57 -17.49
N GLY A 14 27.38 -18.96 -16.95
CA GLY A 14 26.84 -19.24 -15.61
C GLY A 14 25.64 -20.17 -15.67
N LYS A 15 25.68 -21.28 -14.91
CA LYS A 15 24.51 -22.16 -14.71
C LYS A 15 23.56 -21.45 -13.73
N ALA A 16 22.56 -20.75 -14.25
CA ALA A 16 21.47 -20.23 -13.40
C ALA A 16 20.67 -21.43 -12.87
N ARG A 17 20.43 -21.46 -11.55
CA ARG A 17 19.64 -22.49 -10.88
C ARG A 17 18.61 -21.80 -10.03
N ALA A 18 17.36 -22.23 -10.14
CA ALA A 18 16.29 -21.84 -9.21
C ALA A 18 16.07 -22.97 -8.20
N ASP A 19 15.78 -22.62 -6.96
CA ASP A 19 15.58 -23.64 -5.90
C ASP A 19 14.31 -24.45 -6.16
N ILE A 20 13.20 -23.78 -6.51
CA ILE A 20 11.93 -24.43 -6.82
C ILE A 20 11.32 -23.79 -8.06
N VAL A 21 10.87 -24.64 -8.99
CA VAL A 21 10.11 -24.21 -10.17
C VAL A 21 8.78 -24.94 -10.22
N ILE A 22 7.70 -24.21 -10.40
CA ILE A 22 6.33 -24.72 -10.41
C ILE A 22 5.71 -24.47 -11.79
N TRP A 23 5.08 -25.49 -12.36
CA TRP A 23 4.28 -25.42 -13.58
C TRP A 23 2.81 -25.54 -13.27
N LYS A 24 1.93 -25.02 -14.14
CA LYS A 24 0.47 -25.12 -14.01
C LYS A 24 0.01 -26.60 -14.01
N SER A 25 0.71 -27.47 -14.76
CA SER A 25 0.40 -28.89 -14.86
C SER A 25 1.65 -29.77 -15.04
N LYS A 26 1.50 -31.08 -14.77
CA LYS A 26 2.56 -32.08 -15.09
C LYS A 26 2.88 -32.11 -16.59
N GLN A 27 1.88 -31.92 -17.44
CA GLN A 27 2.05 -31.92 -18.89
C GLN A 27 2.89 -30.72 -19.33
N ASP A 28 2.65 -29.53 -18.79
CA ASP A 28 3.45 -28.33 -19.11
C ASP A 28 4.92 -28.50 -18.74
N LYS A 29 5.20 -29.19 -17.61
CA LYS A 29 6.57 -29.55 -17.23
C LYS A 29 7.22 -30.50 -18.24
N ILE A 30 6.50 -31.54 -18.67
CA ILE A 30 7.01 -32.53 -19.65
C ILE A 30 7.27 -31.89 -21.00
N GLU A 31 6.39 -31.02 -21.44
CA GLU A 31 6.48 -30.27 -22.68
C GLU A 31 7.47 -29.09 -22.64
N SER A 32 8.16 -28.92 -21.52
CA SER A 32 9.12 -27.81 -21.30
C SER A 32 8.53 -26.43 -21.57
N LYS A 33 7.24 -26.25 -21.26
CA LYS A 33 6.59 -24.94 -21.34
C LYS A 33 7.16 -23.99 -20.29
N ALA A 34 6.87 -22.69 -20.45
CA ALA A 34 7.22 -21.66 -19.48
C ALA A 34 6.77 -22.05 -18.07
N ALA A 35 7.62 -21.80 -17.07
CA ALA A 35 7.27 -21.99 -15.67
C ALA A 35 6.12 -21.07 -15.29
N PHE A 36 5.39 -21.43 -14.24
CA PHE A 36 4.34 -20.56 -13.71
C PHE A 36 4.87 -19.72 -12.54
N ILE A 37 5.61 -20.36 -11.62
CA ILE A 37 6.22 -19.71 -10.46
C ILE A 37 7.66 -20.18 -10.33
N VAL A 38 8.55 -19.26 -9.98
CA VAL A 38 9.93 -19.56 -9.53
C VAL A 38 10.07 -19.10 -8.09
N VAL A 39 10.65 -19.96 -7.25
CA VAL A 39 10.90 -19.67 -5.83
C VAL A 39 12.40 -19.72 -5.57
N GLU A 40 12.91 -18.71 -4.91
CA GLU A 40 14.27 -18.59 -4.38
C GLU A 40 14.20 -18.67 -2.86
N CYS A 41 14.89 -19.64 -2.26
CA CYS A 41 14.91 -19.86 -0.82
C CYS A 41 16.26 -19.39 -0.24
N LYS A 42 16.21 -18.60 0.81
CA LYS A 42 17.39 -18.23 1.60
C LYS A 42 17.32 -18.91 2.96
N ALA A 43 18.46 -19.10 3.59
CA ALA A 43 18.49 -19.65 4.95
C ALA A 43 17.82 -18.67 5.94
N GLU A 44 17.18 -19.20 6.97
CA GLU A 44 16.41 -18.44 7.98
C GLU A 44 17.17 -17.25 8.62
N ASN A 45 18.48 -17.43 8.79
CA ASN A 45 19.38 -16.43 9.38
C ASN A 45 19.95 -15.42 8.37
N VAL A 46 19.61 -15.56 7.09
CA VAL A 46 20.07 -14.65 6.02
C VAL A 46 18.98 -13.62 5.75
N ARG A 47 19.30 -12.34 5.96
CA ARG A 47 18.42 -11.24 5.57
C ARG A 47 18.36 -11.15 4.04
N ILE A 48 17.16 -11.18 3.49
CA ILE A 48 16.95 -10.99 2.06
C ILE A 48 17.19 -9.51 1.72
N ARG A 49 18.07 -9.26 0.75
CA ARG A 49 18.41 -7.90 0.29
C ARG A 49 17.71 -7.62 -1.05
N GLU A 50 17.65 -6.36 -1.41
CA GLU A 50 17.06 -5.93 -2.66
C GLU A 50 17.74 -6.57 -3.89
N GLU A 51 19.06 -6.75 -3.83
CA GLU A 51 19.85 -7.44 -4.87
C GLU A 51 19.40 -8.89 -5.09
N ASP A 52 19.00 -9.59 -4.01
CA ASP A 52 18.50 -10.97 -4.08
C ASP A 52 17.16 -11.02 -4.84
N TYR A 53 16.31 -10.00 -4.70
CA TYR A 53 15.05 -9.91 -5.44
C TYR A 53 15.29 -9.79 -6.94
N TYR A 54 16.22 -8.96 -7.37
CA TYR A 54 16.54 -8.79 -8.79
C TYR A 54 17.20 -10.05 -9.38
N GLN A 55 18.03 -10.76 -8.62
CA GLN A 55 18.63 -11.99 -9.05
C GLN A 55 17.56 -13.08 -9.30
N GLY A 56 16.69 -13.31 -8.34
CA GLY A 56 15.61 -14.30 -8.48
C GLY A 56 14.58 -13.92 -9.54
N TYR A 57 14.28 -12.62 -9.66
CA TYR A 57 13.41 -12.11 -10.71
C TYR A 57 13.99 -12.41 -12.12
N ASN A 58 15.29 -12.21 -12.31
CA ASN A 58 15.95 -12.57 -13.58
C ASN A 58 15.81 -14.05 -13.89
N TYR A 59 15.93 -14.93 -12.87
CA TYR A 59 15.73 -16.38 -13.06
C TYR A 59 14.28 -16.69 -13.47
N ALA A 60 13.32 -16.04 -12.83
CA ALA A 60 11.91 -16.19 -13.16
C ALA A 60 11.58 -15.69 -14.57
N SER A 61 12.11 -14.55 -14.95
CA SER A 61 11.96 -14.00 -16.32
C SER A 61 12.54 -14.92 -17.37
N TRP A 62 13.74 -15.49 -17.15
CA TRP A 62 14.35 -16.45 -18.08
C TRP A 62 13.58 -17.77 -18.17
N ALA A 63 12.98 -18.22 -17.07
CA ALA A 63 12.10 -19.38 -17.04
C ALA A 63 10.73 -19.11 -17.69
N GLY A 64 10.44 -17.87 -18.08
CA GLY A 64 9.15 -17.42 -18.60
C GLY A 64 8.05 -17.50 -17.55
N ALA A 65 8.40 -17.43 -16.26
CA ALA A 65 7.45 -17.52 -15.17
C ALA A 65 6.52 -16.31 -15.13
N SER A 66 5.34 -16.47 -14.54
CA SER A 66 4.40 -15.37 -14.30
C SER A 66 4.59 -14.76 -12.90
N PHE A 67 5.16 -15.54 -11.97
CA PHE A 67 5.39 -15.12 -10.60
C PHE A 67 6.79 -15.51 -10.12
N PHE A 68 7.35 -14.67 -9.29
CA PHE A 68 8.57 -14.94 -8.55
C PHE A 68 8.29 -14.84 -7.04
N VAL A 69 8.84 -15.75 -6.27
CA VAL A 69 8.75 -15.77 -4.81
C VAL A 69 10.14 -15.85 -4.22
N THR A 70 10.40 -15.05 -3.20
CA THR A 70 11.59 -15.20 -2.37
C THR A 70 11.19 -15.36 -0.92
N THR A 71 11.86 -16.28 -0.20
CA THR A 71 11.54 -16.57 1.21
C THR A 71 12.78 -17.01 1.98
N ASN A 72 12.79 -16.69 3.29
CA ASN A 72 13.75 -17.19 4.26
C ASN A 72 13.03 -17.76 5.51
N GLU A 73 11.79 -18.24 5.37
CA GLU A 73 10.86 -18.68 6.42
C GLU A 73 10.28 -17.55 7.30
N LYS A 74 11.07 -16.51 7.61
CA LYS A 74 10.62 -15.34 8.40
C LYS A 74 9.93 -14.28 7.55
N GLU A 75 10.39 -14.13 6.33
CA GLU A 75 9.90 -13.15 5.37
C GLU A 75 9.65 -13.85 4.04
N THR A 76 8.48 -13.62 3.45
CA THR A 76 8.14 -14.11 2.11
C THR A 76 7.59 -12.95 1.29
N LYS A 77 8.12 -12.77 0.10
CA LYS A 77 7.67 -11.78 -0.86
C LYS A 77 7.31 -12.41 -2.18
N TYR A 78 6.28 -11.88 -2.78
CA TYR A 78 5.73 -12.36 -4.05
C TYR A 78 5.81 -11.24 -5.07
N PHE A 79 6.23 -11.57 -6.30
CA PHE A 79 6.38 -10.59 -7.38
C PHE A 79 5.69 -11.08 -8.64
N ASN A 80 5.03 -10.16 -9.34
CA ASN A 80 4.63 -10.38 -10.73
C ASN A 80 5.86 -10.27 -11.64
N VAL A 81 6.01 -11.21 -12.56
CA VAL A 81 7.09 -11.19 -13.56
C VAL A 81 6.53 -10.70 -14.89
N ASP A 82 7.00 -9.54 -15.33
CA ASP A 82 6.78 -9.08 -16.67
C ASP A 82 7.76 -9.79 -17.61
N LYS A 83 7.23 -10.49 -18.62
CA LYS A 83 8.03 -11.30 -19.53
C LYS A 83 8.72 -10.47 -20.61
N ASP A 84 8.17 -9.31 -20.90
CA ASP A 84 8.60 -8.47 -22.01
C ASP A 84 9.54 -7.34 -21.58
N TYR A 85 9.60 -7.06 -20.29
CA TYR A 85 10.34 -5.92 -19.75
C TYR A 85 11.00 -6.23 -18.40
N LEU A 86 12.25 -5.79 -18.23
CA LEU A 86 12.91 -5.80 -16.93
C LEU A 86 12.56 -4.47 -16.23
N PRO A 87 11.62 -4.46 -15.28
CA PRO A 87 11.19 -3.22 -14.65
C PRO A 87 12.32 -2.61 -13.82
N LYS A 88 12.35 -1.30 -13.73
CA LYS A 88 13.25 -0.60 -12.80
C LYS A 88 12.93 -0.91 -11.35
N GLU A 89 11.66 -1.17 -11.05
CA GLU A 89 11.17 -1.60 -9.74
C GLU A 89 10.33 -2.86 -9.90
N LEU A 90 10.56 -3.85 -9.04
CA LEU A 90 9.81 -5.11 -9.06
C LEU A 90 8.40 -4.89 -8.54
N VAL A 91 7.39 -5.43 -9.24
CA VAL A 91 5.99 -5.32 -8.82
C VAL A 91 5.68 -6.41 -7.80
N GLU A 92 5.67 -6.03 -6.52
CA GLU A 92 5.27 -6.92 -5.43
C GLU A 92 3.76 -7.15 -5.45
N VAL A 93 3.32 -8.40 -5.26
CA VAL A 93 1.91 -8.80 -5.19
C VAL A 93 1.59 -9.41 -3.82
N VAL A 94 0.32 -9.41 -3.45
CA VAL A 94 -0.12 -9.85 -2.11
C VAL A 94 0.08 -11.35 -1.91
N ALA A 95 -0.13 -12.14 -2.95
CA ALA A 95 -0.07 -13.59 -2.91
C ALA A 95 0.18 -14.16 -4.30
N ILE A 96 0.48 -15.45 -4.36
CA ILE A 96 0.46 -16.23 -5.59
C ILE A 96 -0.84 -17.05 -5.67
N PRO A 97 -1.33 -17.39 -6.88
CA PRO A 97 -2.52 -18.21 -7.03
C PRO A 97 -2.31 -19.63 -6.47
N THR A 98 -3.35 -20.19 -5.87
CA THR A 98 -3.42 -21.62 -5.54
C THR A 98 -3.43 -22.46 -6.81
N ALA A 99 -3.26 -23.80 -6.69
CA ALA A 99 -3.26 -24.69 -7.84
C ALA A 99 -4.57 -24.63 -8.65
N GLU A 100 -5.71 -24.46 -7.97
CA GLU A 100 -7.03 -24.32 -8.62
C GLU A 100 -7.19 -22.95 -9.30
N GLU A 101 -6.75 -21.89 -8.64
CA GLU A 101 -6.82 -20.53 -9.18
C GLU A 101 -5.89 -20.34 -10.37
N ALA A 102 -4.73 -21.02 -10.38
CA ALA A 102 -3.76 -20.97 -11.46
C ALA A 102 -4.31 -21.44 -12.83
N LEU A 103 -5.34 -22.29 -12.80
CA LEU A 103 -6.03 -22.77 -14.00
C LEU A 103 -7.10 -21.80 -14.52
N ASN A 104 -7.41 -20.75 -13.76
CA ASN A 104 -8.41 -19.75 -14.10
C ASN A 104 -7.77 -18.38 -14.33
N ASP A 105 -7.61 -18.00 -15.59
CA ASP A 105 -6.94 -16.75 -15.99
C ASP A 105 -7.62 -15.48 -15.39
N LYS A 106 -8.92 -15.53 -15.12
CA LYS A 106 -9.63 -14.43 -14.47
C LYS A 106 -9.18 -14.29 -13.01
N LYS A 107 -9.11 -15.40 -12.28
CA LYS A 107 -8.62 -15.40 -10.89
C LYS A 107 -7.15 -14.98 -10.79
N VAL A 108 -6.32 -15.41 -11.73
CA VAL A 108 -4.92 -14.97 -11.83
C VAL A 108 -4.85 -13.44 -12.03
N LYS A 109 -5.66 -12.88 -12.93
CA LYS A 109 -5.74 -11.43 -13.14
C LYS A 109 -6.23 -10.69 -11.90
N ASP A 110 -7.20 -11.23 -11.18
CA ASP A 110 -7.71 -10.65 -9.93
C ASP A 110 -6.61 -10.60 -8.85
N ILE A 111 -5.77 -11.64 -8.74
CA ILE A 111 -4.62 -11.65 -7.80
C ILE A 111 -3.58 -10.62 -8.20
N LEU A 112 -3.28 -10.51 -9.50
CA LEU A 112 -2.33 -9.52 -10.02
C LEU A 112 -2.83 -8.07 -9.84
N SER A 113 -4.15 -7.87 -9.80
CA SER A 113 -4.75 -6.56 -9.58
C SER A 113 -4.81 -6.15 -8.09
N LYS A 114 -4.70 -7.10 -7.16
CA LYS A 114 -4.71 -6.81 -5.74
C LYS A 114 -3.42 -6.11 -5.33
N THR A 115 -3.59 -5.01 -4.64
CA THR A 115 -2.49 -4.29 -4.00
C THR A 115 -2.16 -4.91 -2.65
N LYS A 116 -0.91 -4.77 -2.22
CA LYS A 116 -0.45 -5.21 -0.90
C LYS A 116 -1.05 -4.31 0.19
N THR A 117 -1.42 -4.88 1.33
CA THR A 117 -1.71 -4.08 2.53
C THR A 117 -0.40 -3.63 3.18
N PHE A 118 -0.42 -2.46 3.80
CA PHE A 118 0.75 -1.96 4.52
C PHE A 118 1.06 -2.79 5.76
N THR A 119 2.34 -3.11 5.97
CA THR A 119 2.85 -3.39 7.30
C THR A 119 3.15 -2.05 8.00
N ARG A 120 3.28 -2.07 9.34
CA ARG A 120 3.62 -0.88 10.13
C ARG A 120 4.91 -0.20 9.62
N ASP A 121 5.94 -0.99 9.42
CA ASP A 121 7.26 -0.48 9.01
C ASP A 121 7.25 0.04 7.57
N ASP A 122 6.52 -0.63 6.67
CA ASP A 122 6.34 -0.16 5.29
C ASP A 122 5.64 1.19 5.27
N PHE A 123 4.55 1.34 6.03
CA PHE A 123 3.79 2.58 6.04
C PHE A 123 4.59 3.75 6.60
N THR A 124 5.30 3.55 7.72
CA THR A 124 6.20 4.55 8.29
C THR A 124 7.28 4.99 7.30
N LYS A 125 7.87 4.03 6.58
CA LYS A 125 8.89 4.29 5.55
C LYS A 125 8.35 5.12 4.40
N ILE A 126 7.14 4.78 3.92
CA ILE A 126 6.49 5.48 2.81
C ILE A 126 6.10 6.88 3.21
N LEU A 127 5.53 7.09 4.40
CA LEU A 127 5.21 8.43 4.92
C LEU A 127 6.46 9.33 4.96
N ARG A 128 7.60 8.80 5.42
CA ARG A 128 8.88 9.53 5.39
C ARG A 128 9.32 9.85 3.96
N THR A 129 9.17 8.92 3.05
CA THR A 129 9.54 9.12 1.64
C THR A 129 8.67 10.21 1.02
N CYS A 130 7.35 10.16 1.21
CA CYS A 130 6.42 11.18 0.74
C CYS A 130 6.72 12.57 1.33
N HIS A 131 7.00 12.62 2.64
CA HIS A 131 7.39 13.85 3.32
C HIS A 131 8.67 14.46 2.73
N ASN A 132 9.68 13.63 2.48
CA ASN A 132 10.94 14.09 1.89
C ASN A 132 10.73 14.58 0.44
N ILE A 133 9.86 13.95 -0.35
CA ILE A 133 9.51 14.42 -1.70
C ILE A 133 8.96 15.84 -1.61
N ILE A 134 7.97 16.08 -0.75
CA ILE A 134 7.34 17.41 -0.60
C ILE A 134 8.34 18.44 -0.09
N ARG A 135 9.09 18.10 0.97
CA ARG A 135 10.11 19.00 1.53
C ARG A 135 11.17 19.40 0.51
N ASN A 136 11.65 18.45 -0.27
CA ASN A 136 12.72 18.70 -1.26
C ASN A 136 12.20 19.46 -2.48
N ASN A 137 11.03 19.11 -2.98
CA ASN A 137 10.49 19.69 -4.20
C ASN A 137 9.73 21.01 -3.94
N ASP A 138 8.83 21.02 -2.95
CA ASP A 138 7.87 22.11 -2.75
C ASP A 138 8.29 23.08 -1.65
N LYS A 139 9.34 22.75 -0.86
CA LYS A 139 9.90 23.61 0.20
C LYS A 139 8.91 23.95 1.31
N LEU A 140 7.91 23.09 1.53
CA LEU A 140 6.95 23.29 2.61
C LEU A 140 7.57 22.98 3.98
N SER A 141 7.01 23.57 5.05
CA SER A 141 7.38 23.21 6.41
C SER A 141 7.05 21.73 6.72
N PRO A 142 7.63 21.11 7.75
CA PRO A 142 7.29 19.74 8.11
C PRO A 142 5.79 19.53 8.31
N GLU A 143 5.11 20.45 8.99
CA GLU A 143 3.68 20.39 9.28
C GLU A 143 2.85 20.49 8.00
N ALA A 144 3.17 21.47 7.15
CA ALA A 144 2.50 21.65 5.87
C ALA A 144 2.70 20.45 4.93
N ALA A 145 3.90 19.84 4.95
CA ALA A 145 4.16 18.62 4.18
C ALA A 145 3.34 17.43 4.69
N PHE A 146 3.17 17.31 6.01
CA PHE A 146 2.31 16.28 6.61
C PHE A 146 0.83 16.48 6.25
N ASP A 147 0.35 17.73 6.30
CA ASP A 147 -1.00 18.08 5.88
C ASP A 147 -1.29 17.64 4.43
N GLU A 148 -0.39 17.95 3.52
CA GLU A 148 -0.50 17.52 2.12
C GLU A 148 -0.49 15.98 1.95
N ILE A 149 0.33 15.25 2.73
CA ILE A 149 0.31 13.79 2.73
C ILE A 149 -1.05 13.28 3.17
N SER A 150 -1.61 13.84 4.25
CA SER A 150 -2.91 13.44 4.79
C SER A 150 -4.01 13.58 3.74
N LYS A 151 -4.06 14.70 3.01
CA LYS A 151 -5.00 14.92 1.90
C LYS A 151 -4.89 13.82 0.84
N ILE A 152 -3.66 13.47 0.43
CA ILE A 152 -3.43 12.44 -0.58
C ILE A 152 -3.86 11.06 -0.09
N LEU A 153 -3.63 10.74 1.18
CA LEU A 153 -4.06 9.47 1.77
C LEU A 153 -5.59 9.36 1.81
N PHE A 154 -6.30 10.43 2.17
CA PHE A 154 -7.77 10.45 2.10
C PHE A 154 -8.29 10.32 0.67
N MET A 155 -7.64 10.97 -0.31
CA MET A 155 -7.96 10.76 -1.72
C MET A 155 -7.80 9.28 -2.09
N LYS A 156 -6.69 8.67 -1.70
CA LYS A 156 -6.42 7.25 -1.98
C LYS A 156 -7.47 6.33 -1.34
N ILE A 157 -7.83 6.54 -0.08
CA ILE A 157 -8.86 5.77 0.61
C ILE A 157 -10.20 5.85 -0.14
N LYS A 158 -10.62 7.06 -0.55
CA LYS A 158 -11.85 7.26 -1.32
C LYS A 158 -11.86 6.42 -2.59
N TYR A 159 -10.83 6.57 -3.43
CA TYR A 159 -10.79 5.89 -4.74
C TYR A 159 -10.63 4.37 -4.62
N GLU A 160 -9.95 3.87 -3.60
CA GLU A 160 -9.87 2.44 -3.32
C GLU A 160 -11.20 1.85 -2.85
N ARG A 161 -12.00 2.60 -2.07
CA ARG A 161 -13.34 2.18 -1.66
C ARG A 161 -14.32 2.12 -2.83
N GLU A 162 -14.23 3.05 -3.77
CA GLU A 162 -15.07 3.09 -4.97
C GLU A 162 -14.81 1.92 -5.92
N GLN A 163 -13.55 1.49 -6.03
CA GLN A 163 -13.12 0.47 -6.98
C GLN A 163 -12.43 -0.72 -6.27
N ARG A 164 -13.19 -1.39 -5.40
CA ARG A 164 -12.67 -2.52 -4.61
C ARG A 164 -12.00 -3.58 -5.48
N GLY A 165 -10.77 -3.95 -5.10
CA GLY A 165 -10.01 -5.03 -5.74
C GLY A 165 -9.31 -4.66 -7.04
N ALA A 166 -9.36 -3.39 -7.46
CA ALA A 166 -8.58 -2.88 -8.59
C ALA A 166 -7.35 -2.10 -8.10
N LYS A 167 -6.29 -2.12 -8.90
CA LYS A 167 -5.14 -1.25 -8.68
C LYS A 167 -5.51 0.15 -9.19
N VAL A 168 -6.00 0.98 -8.30
CA VAL A 168 -6.50 2.32 -8.59
C VAL A 168 -5.63 3.37 -7.91
N PHE A 169 -5.79 4.61 -8.33
CA PHE A 169 -5.02 5.73 -7.82
C PHE A 169 -3.52 5.57 -8.04
N THR A 170 -3.17 5.15 -9.27
CA THR A 170 -1.79 4.99 -9.71
C THR A 170 -1.33 6.22 -10.49
N LYS A 171 0.00 6.41 -10.61
CA LYS A 171 0.58 7.48 -11.41
C LYS A 171 0.14 7.41 -12.88
N ASN A 172 0.18 6.22 -13.48
CA ASN A 172 -0.19 6.06 -14.89
C ASN A 172 -1.66 6.38 -15.11
N GLU A 173 -2.54 5.87 -14.26
CA GLU A 173 -3.98 6.17 -14.33
C GLU A 173 -4.25 7.67 -14.16
N PHE A 174 -3.57 8.33 -13.21
CA PHE A 174 -3.69 9.76 -13.01
C PHE A 174 -3.33 10.54 -14.26
N VAL A 175 -2.18 10.28 -14.87
CA VAL A 175 -1.70 10.99 -16.07
C VAL A 175 -2.60 10.75 -17.28
N GLU A 176 -3.13 9.53 -17.46
CA GLU A 176 -4.07 9.23 -18.55
C GLU A 176 -5.41 9.92 -18.36
N LYS A 177 -5.99 9.84 -17.15
CA LYS A 177 -7.27 10.46 -16.81
C LYS A 177 -7.18 11.98 -16.81
N GLU A 178 -6.06 12.56 -16.40
CA GLU A 178 -5.83 13.99 -16.46
C GLU A 178 -5.96 14.53 -17.88
N LYS A 179 -5.25 13.91 -18.85
CA LYS A 179 -5.31 14.31 -20.26
C LYS A 179 -6.74 14.29 -20.81
N TRP A 180 -7.46 13.22 -20.48
CA TRP A 180 -8.86 13.08 -20.87
C TRP A 180 -9.74 14.11 -20.18
N PHE A 181 -9.58 14.31 -18.87
CA PHE A 181 -10.37 15.26 -18.08
C PHE A 181 -10.18 16.69 -18.57
N GLU A 182 -8.93 17.15 -18.73
CA GLU A 182 -8.62 18.51 -19.18
C GLU A 182 -9.19 18.83 -20.57
N LYS A 183 -9.24 17.82 -21.44
CA LYS A 183 -9.74 17.98 -22.81
C LYS A 183 -11.26 17.85 -22.92
N GLU A 184 -11.84 16.82 -22.32
CA GLU A 184 -13.23 16.43 -22.58
C GLU A 184 -14.18 16.89 -21.47
N ILE A 185 -13.75 16.93 -20.21
CA ILE A 185 -14.64 17.18 -19.06
C ILE A 185 -14.56 18.62 -18.58
N ARG A 186 -13.36 19.13 -18.29
CA ARG A 186 -13.16 20.45 -17.71
C ARG A 186 -13.80 21.58 -18.52
N PRO A 187 -13.81 21.58 -19.85
CA PRO A 187 -14.50 22.61 -20.63
C PRO A 187 -15.99 22.75 -20.33
N SER A 188 -16.65 21.65 -19.98
CA SER A 188 -18.08 21.63 -19.60
C SER A 188 -18.33 22.17 -18.18
N LEU A 189 -17.29 22.25 -17.36
CA LEU A 189 -17.36 22.71 -15.96
C LEU A 189 -17.07 24.18 -15.80
N LYS A 190 -16.75 24.91 -16.88
CA LYS A 190 -16.42 26.35 -16.86
C LYS A 190 -17.47 27.17 -16.12
N GLY A 191 -17.01 28.04 -15.20
CA GLY A 191 -17.87 28.89 -14.40
C GLY A 191 -18.56 28.20 -13.22
N THR A 192 -18.24 26.94 -12.94
CA THR A 192 -18.69 26.20 -11.74
C THR A 192 -17.55 26.08 -10.73
N PRO A 193 -17.84 25.78 -9.44
CA PRO A 193 -16.80 25.48 -8.44
C PRO A 193 -15.92 24.26 -8.79
N LYS A 194 -16.33 23.48 -9.77
CA LYS A 194 -15.62 22.27 -10.25
C LYS A 194 -14.67 22.56 -11.43
N ASP A 195 -14.60 23.81 -11.92
CA ASP A 195 -13.61 24.20 -12.93
C ASP A 195 -12.21 24.31 -12.31
N LEU A 196 -11.65 23.17 -12.01
CA LEU A 196 -10.37 23.00 -11.33
C LEU A 196 -9.44 22.11 -12.17
N PRO A 197 -8.10 22.29 -12.07
CA PRO A 197 -7.16 21.30 -12.59
C PRO A 197 -7.45 19.91 -12.02
N TYR A 198 -7.15 18.86 -12.77
CA TYR A 198 -7.57 17.48 -12.43
C TYR A 198 -7.18 17.05 -11.00
N MET A 199 -5.97 17.34 -10.56
CA MET A 199 -5.52 17.05 -9.18
C MET A 199 -6.42 17.73 -8.13
N GLN A 200 -6.76 19.00 -8.33
CA GLN A 200 -7.64 19.75 -7.43
C GLN A 200 -9.09 19.23 -7.50
N PHE A 201 -9.54 18.84 -8.69
CA PHE A 201 -10.86 18.25 -8.88
C PHE A 201 -11.02 16.91 -8.12
N LEU A 202 -9.98 16.06 -8.14
CA LEU A 202 -9.97 14.84 -7.35
C LEU A 202 -10.06 15.14 -5.84
N PHE A 203 -9.33 16.13 -5.37
CA PHE A 203 -9.41 16.55 -3.97
C PHE A 203 -10.76 17.20 -3.62
N TYR A 204 -11.31 18.01 -4.51
CA TYR A 204 -12.67 18.55 -4.34
C TYR A 204 -13.70 17.42 -4.12
N ASN A 205 -13.69 16.40 -4.96
CA ASN A 205 -14.57 15.24 -4.78
C ASN A 205 -14.30 14.46 -3.49
N THR A 206 -13.06 14.46 -3.02
CA THR A 206 -12.71 13.85 -1.73
C THR A 206 -13.29 14.64 -0.56
N LYS A 207 -13.23 15.98 -0.61
CA LYS A 207 -13.86 16.83 0.40
C LYS A 207 -15.38 16.63 0.48
N GLU A 208 -16.05 16.48 -0.66
CA GLU A 208 -17.48 16.20 -0.69
C GLU A 208 -17.84 14.85 -0.08
N GLU A 209 -17.00 13.82 -0.28
CA GLU A 209 -17.18 12.49 0.33
C GLU A 209 -17.09 12.52 1.86
N PHE A 210 -16.13 13.28 2.40
CA PHE A 210 -15.88 13.37 3.84
C PHE A 210 -16.47 14.64 4.48
N LYS A 211 -17.50 15.24 3.84
CA LYS A 211 -18.09 16.49 4.30
C LYS A 211 -18.77 16.38 5.65
N ASP A 212 -19.45 15.29 5.89
CA ASP A 212 -20.15 15.03 7.15
C ASP A 212 -19.17 14.81 8.30
N ASP A 213 -17.98 14.32 8.01
CA ASP A 213 -16.91 14.13 8.99
C ASP A 213 -16.16 15.43 9.32
N GLN A 214 -16.40 16.52 8.58
CA GLN A 214 -15.76 17.84 8.73
C GLN A 214 -14.23 17.78 8.75
N LEU A 215 -13.65 16.88 7.93
CA LEU A 215 -12.20 16.65 7.90
C LEU A 215 -11.41 17.76 7.20
N PHE A 216 -12.05 18.50 6.30
CA PHE A 216 -11.40 19.52 5.48
C PHE A 216 -12.20 20.82 5.48
N GLU A 217 -11.49 21.94 5.42
CA GLU A 217 -12.13 23.24 5.22
C GLU A 217 -12.63 23.39 3.77
N GLU A 218 -13.68 24.19 3.56
CA GLU A 218 -14.30 24.37 2.25
C GLU A 218 -13.30 24.92 1.21
N ASN A 219 -12.47 25.89 1.61
CA ASN A 219 -11.48 26.56 0.75
C ASN A 219 -10.13 25.83 0.68
N GLU A 220 -10.00 24.66 1.32
CA GLU A 220 -8.75 23.92 1.35
C GLU A 220 -8.41 23.32 -0.01
N ILE A 221 -7.13 23.42 -0.40
CA ILE A 221 -6.58 22.94 -1.69
C ILE A 221 -5.33 22.11 -1.47
N ILE A 222 -4.93 21.35 -2.49
CA ILE A 222 -3.61 20.73 -2.58
C ILE A 222 -2.58 21.81 -2.93
N LYS A 223 -1.54 21.98 -2.11
CA LYS A 223 -0.52 23.04 -2.24
C LYS A 223 0.76 22.58 -2.91
N ILE A 224 0.96 21.26 -3.07
CA ILE A 224 2.13 20.72 -3.75
C ILE A 224 1.98 20.78 -5.26
N ARG A 225 3.12 20.75 -5.95
CA ARG A 225 3.15 20.68 -7.40
C ARG A 225 2.74 19.29 -7.91
N GLN A 226 2.19 19.25 -9.10
CA GLN A 226 1.76 17.99 -9.73
C GLN A 226 2.87 16.94 -9.80
N ASN A 227 4.09 17.33 -10.14
CA ASN A 227 5.23 16.40 -10.18
C ASN A 227 5.48 15.72 -8.81
N SER A 228 5.31 16.45 -7.71
CA SER A 228 5.44 15.88 -6.36
C SER A 228 4.29 14.92 -6.06
N PHE A 229 3.08 15.30 -6.47
CA PHE A 229 1.90 14.44 -6.37
C PHE A 229 2.08 13.13 -7.13
N GLU A 230 2.52 13.17 -8.38
CA GLU A 230 2.78 11.99 -9.19
C GLU A 230 3.87 11.07 -8.59
N GLN A 231 4.94 11.64 -8.03
CA GLN A 231 5.97 10.87 -7.33
C GLN A 231 5.41 10.19 -6.08
N ILE A 232 4.51 10.84 -5.36
CA ILE A 232 3.86 10.26 -4.18
C ILE A 232 2.92 9.13 -4.60
N LEU A 233 2.12 9.32 -5.66
CA LEU A 233 1.29 8.25 -6.22
C LEU A 233 2.10 7.01 -6.55
N GLU A 234 3.25 7.16 -7.21
CA GLU A 234 4.16 6.08 -7.55
C GLU A 234 4.65 5.28 -6.32
N LYS A 235 4.83 5.94 -5.16
CA LYS A 235 5.21 5.26 -3.92
C LYS A 235 4.03 4.57 -3.22
N LEU A 236 2.83 5.11 -3.38
CA LEU A 236 1.62 4.59 -2.75
C LEU A 236 0.89 3.52 -3.58
N GLU A 237 1.10 3.48 -4.90
CA GLU A 237 0.29 2.66 -5.82
C GLU A 237 0.37 1.15 -5.61
N THR A 238 1.48 0.66 -5.01
CA THR A 238 1.65 -0.77 -4.72
C THR A 238 0.87 -1.25 -3.49
N TYR A 239 0.29 -0.33 -2.73
CA TYR A 239 -0.38 -0.64 -1.47
C TYR A 239 -1.86 -0.26 -1.52
N ASN A 240 -2.67 -1.05 -0.81
CA ASN A 240 -4.08 -0.74 -0.55
C ASN A 240 -4.21 -0.17 0.87
N LEU A 241 -4.55 1.09 0.96
CA LEU A 241 -4.69 1.78 2.24
C LEU A 241 -6.06 1.51 2.87
N SER A 242 -7.11 1.32 2.08
CA SER A 242 -8.46 1.08 2.60
C SER A 242 -8.57 -0.28 3.29
N ASP A 243 -7.85 -1.31 2.79
CA ASP A 243 -7.83 -2.65 3.36
C ASP A 243 -6.74 -2.82 4.45
N THR A 244 -5.88 -1.82 4.64
CA THR A 244 -4.88 -1.83 5.72
C THR A 244 -5.58 -1.65 7.06
N GLN A 245 -5.22 -2.46 8.05
CA GLN A 245 -5.80 -2.40 9.40
C GLN A 245 -5.61 -1.01 10.03
N ASP A 246 -6.62 -0.53 10.77
CA ASP A 246 -6.63 0.82 11.32
C ASP A 246 -5.55 1.04 12.38
N ASP A 247 -5.22 0.01 13.16
CA ASP A 247 -4.12 0.05 14.13
C ASP A 247 -2.76 0.21 13.44
N VAL A 248 -2.54 -0.44 12.30
CA VAL A 248 -1.32 -0.28 11.48
C VAL A 248 -1.19 1.16 11.00
N LYS A 249 -2.28 1.75 10.50
CA LYS A 249 -2.32 3.15 10.08
C LYS A 249 -2.01 4.09 11.26
N GLY A 250 -2.72 3.93 12.37
CA GLY A 250 -2.57 4.77 13.57
C GLY A 250 -1.15 4.74 14.13
N ILE A 251 -0.59 3.55 14.34
CA ILE A 251 0.76 3.40 14.89
C ILE A 251 1.84 3.95 13.94
N ALA A 252 1.69 3.73 12.64
CA ALA A 252 2.63 4.27 11.65
C ALA A 252 2.60 5.80 11.62
N PHE A 253 1.42 6.41 11.72
CA PHE A 253 1.27 7.87 11.85
C PHE A 253 1.93 8.38 13.14
N GLU A 254 1.71 7.75 14.27
CA GLU A 254 2.35 8.12 15.54
C GLU A 254 3.88 8.02 15.47
N GLN A 255 4.41 6.95 14.89
CA GLN A 255 5.85 6.78 14.70
C GLN A 255 6.42 7.85 13.77
N PHE A 256 5.72 8.14 12.69
CA PHE A 256 6.14 9.16 11.75
C PHE A 256 6.15 10.54 12.41
N LEU A 257 5.06 10.93 13.08
CA LEU A 257 4.97 12.19 13.82
C LEU A 257 6.02 12.27 14.91
N GLY A 258 6.14 11.23 15.73
CA GLY A 258 7.12 11.19 16.82
C GLY A 258 8.58 11.29 16.36
N THR A 259 8.91 10.84 15.15
CA THR A 259 10.28 10.93 14.62
C THR A 259 10.53 12.22 13.83
N THR A 260 9.50 12.76 13.18
CA THR A 260 9.61 13.93 12.30
C THR A 260 9.52 15.24 13.10
N PHE A 261 8.72 15.25 14.17
CA PHE A 261 8.41 16.44 14.94
C PHE A 261 8.98 16.42 16.37
N ARG A 262 9.79 15.42 16.73
CA ARG A 262 10.48 15.41 18.03
C ARG A 262 11.34 16.66 18.20
N GLY A 263 10.87 17.56 19.05
CA GLY A 263 11.55 18.81 19.40
C GLY A 263 11.02 20.08 18.75
N GLU A 264 10.24 20.01 17.66
CA GLU A 264 9.69 21.21 17.03
C GLU A 264 8.27 21.57 17.53
N LEU A 265 7.42 20.58 17.86
CA LEU A 265 6.05 20.82 18.29
C LEU A 265 5.77 20.49 19.76
N GLY A 266 6.72 19.90 20.50
CA GLY A 266 6.51 19.54 21.90
C GLY A 266 5.36 18.54 22.13
N GLN A 267 4.86 17.92 21.07
CA GLN A 267 3.78 16.92 21.19
C GLN A 267 4.37 15.56 21.55
N TYR A 268 3.88 15.01 22.66
CA TYR A 268 4.20 13.66 23.11
C TYR A 268 2.93 12.82 23.11
N PHE A 269 2.97 11.71 22.39
CA PHE A 269 1.88 10.74 22.43
C PHE A 269 2.03 9.83 23.65
N THR A 270 0.93 9.56 24.33
CA THR A 270 0.91 8.55 25.39
C THR A 270 1.23 7.18 24.80
N PRO A 271 2.21 6.42 25.33
CA PRO A 271 2.51 5.09 24.84
C PRO A 271 1.28 4.20 24.76
N ARG A 272 1.11 3.50 23.64
CA ARG A 272 -0.08 2.63 23.39
C ARG A 272 -0.30 1.61 24.51
N THR A 273 0.75 1.04 25.07
CA THR A 273 0.66 0.11 26.21
C THR A 273 0.00 0.74 27.43
N ILE A 274 0.20 2.04 27.66
CA ILE A 274 -0.46 2.79 28.77
C ILE A 274 -1.92 3.04 28.42
N VAL A 275 -2.19 3.45 27.17
CA VAL A 275 -3.58 3.66 26.70
C VAL A 275 -4.38 2.36 26.81
N ASP A 276 -3.82 1.24 26.34
CA ASP A 276 -4.41 -0.11 26.45
C ASP A 276 -4.70 -0.47 27.90
N PHE A 277 -3.69 -0.34 28.76
CA PHE A 277 -3.82 -0.67 30.18
C PHE A 277 -4.94 0.15 30.85
N MET A 278 -4.97 1.46 30.63
CA MET A 278 -5.99 2.34 31.21
C MET A 278 -7.38 2.01 30.67
N THR A 279 -7.53 1.75 29.38
CA THR A 279 -8.81 1.36 28.77
C THR A 279 -9.34 0.05 29.37
N HIS A 280 -8.46 -0.93 29.56
CA HIS A 280 -8.85 -2.21 30.17
C HIS A 280 -9.26 -2.07 31.64
N ILE A 281 -8.62 -1.16 32.38
CA ILE A 281 -9.01 -0.87 33.79
C ILE A 281 -10.36 -0.17 33.85
N LEU A 282 -10.59 0.80 32.96
CA LEU A 282 -11.85 1.56 32.93
C LEU A 282 -13.01 0.69 32.44
N ASP A 283 -12.70 -0.31 31.61
CA ASP A 283 -13.66 -1.26 31.06
C ASP A 283 -14.95 -0.61 30.53
N PRO A 284 -14.86 0.38 29.62
CA PRO A 284 -16.02 1.11 29.14
C PRO A 284 -17.05 0.17 28.49
N LYS A 285 -18.34 0.43 28.78
CA LYS A 285 -19.45 -0.38 28.29
C LYS A 285 -20.20 0.31 27.16
N GLU A 286 -20.92 -0.48 26.37
CA GLU A 286 -21.90 0.02 25.43
C GLU A 286 -22.88 0.95 26.17
N ASN A 287 -23.19 2.09 25.59
CA ASN A 287 -24.04 3.14 26.16
C ASN A 287 -23.40 4.02 27.26
N GLU A 288 -22.13 3.86 27.58
CA GLU A 288 -21.39 4.82 28.38
C GLU A 288 -20.76 5.91 27.50
N THR A 289 -20.66 7.12 28.07
CA THR A 289 -20.00 8.24 27.41
C THR A 289 -18.55 8.32 27.87
N VAL A 290 -17.63 8.26 26.92
CA VAL A 290 -16.19 8.45 27.16
C VAL A 290 -15.81 9.88 26.78
N CYS A 291 -15.19 10.60 27.68
CA CYS A 291 -14.69 11.96 27.44
C CYS A 291 -13.20 12.05 27.76
N ASP A 292 -12.42 12.54 26.80
CA ASP A 292 -11.03 12.90 26.99
C ASP A 292 -10.87 14.41 26.75
N PRO A 293 -10.77 15.24 27.78
CA PRO A 293 -10.70 16.71 27.68
C PRO A 293 -9.36 17.19 27.09
N THR A 294 -8.38 16.29 26.94
CA THR A 294 -7.04 16.57 26.41
C THR A 294 -6.68 15.63 25.29
N CYS A 295 -7.67 15.25 24.50
CA CYS A 295 -7.61 14.09 23.59
C CYS A 295 -6.45 14.11 22.57
N GLY A 296 -5.90 15.26 22.21
CA GLY A 296 -4.87 15.35 21.18
C GLY A 296 -5.35 14.71 19.87
N SER A 297 -4.65 13.66 19.43
CA SER A 297 -5.04 12.84 18.27
C SER A 297 -6.15 11.80 18.56
N GLY A 298 -6.75 11.83 19.73
CA GLY A 298 -7.84 10.92 20.12
C GLY A 298 -7.39 9.52 20.52
N GLY A 299 -6.13 9.30 20.88
CA GLY A 299 -5.59 7.97 21.15
C GLY A 299 -6.39 7.15 22.17
N PHE A 300 -6.83 7.76 23.28
CA PHE A 300 -7.68 7.11 24.27
C PHE A 300 -9.10 6.85 23.75
N LEU A 301 -9.68 7.80 23.02
CA LEU A 301 -11.04 7.67 22.47
C LEU A 301 -11.11 6.58 21.42
N ILE A 302 -10.13 6.52 20.53
CA ILE A 302 -10.01 5.48 19.52
C ILE A 302 -9.90 4.11 20.18
N LYS A 303 -9.03 3.98 21.18
CA LYS A 303 -8.84 2.70 21.87
C LYS A 303 -10.05 2.27 22.68
N ALA A 304 -10.74 3.18 23.33
CA ALA A 304 -11.99 2.89 24.02
C ALA A 304 -13.07 2.40 23.05
N PHE A 305 -13.17 3.01 21.87
CA PHE A 305 -14.08 2.58 20.81
C PHE A 305 -13.74 1.17 20.28
N GLU A 306 -12.47 0.90 19.96
CA GLU A 306 -11.99 -0.41 19.52
C GLU A 306 -12.30 -1.49 20.55
N TYR A 307 -11.99 -1.22 21.80
CA TYR A 307 -12.23 -2.13 22.93
C TYR A 307 -13.72 -2.49 23.09
N MET A 308 -14.61 -1.49 23.04
CA MET A 308 -16.06 -1.72 23.09
C MET A 308 -16.55 -2.52 21.91
N ARG A 309 -16.09 -2.19 20.71
CA ARG A 309 -16.44 -2.91 19.47
C ARG A 309 -16.03 -4.39 19.53
N GLU A 310 -14.79 -4.68 19.95
CA GLU A 310 -14.30 -6.05 20.10
C GLU A 310 -15.17 -6.86 21.08
N LYS A 311 -15.56 -6.27 22.21
CA LYS A 311 -16.44 -6.93 23.17
C LYS A 311 -17.83 -7.22 22.60
N ILE A 312 -18.44 -6.30 21.90
CA ILE A 312 -19.74 -6.49 21.24
C ILE A 312 -19.64 -7.62 20.20
N GLU A 313 -18.58 -7.64 19.40
CA GLU A 313 -18.36 -8.70 18.42
C GLU A 313 -18.16 -10.08 19.06
N GLU A 314 -17.49 -10.15 20.23
CA GLU A 314 -17.33 -11.38 20.99
C GLU A 314 -18.64 -11.88 21.57
N ASP A 315 -19.46 -10.98 22.09
CA ASP A 315 -20.76 -11.33 22.70
C ASP A 315 -21.76 -11.80 21.62
N VAL A 316 -21.76 -11.16 20.44
CA VAL A 316 -22.55 -11.62 19.29
C VAL A 316 -22.10 -13.01 18.80
N LYS A 317 -20.80 -13.33 18.85
CA LYS A 317 -20.31 -14.68 18.48
C LYS A 317 -20.64 -15.76 19.50
N LYS A 318 -20.91 -15.40 20.77
CA LYS A 318 -21.27 -16.31 21.85
C LYS A 318 -22.78 -16.55 21.98
N ALA A 319 -23.61 -15.69 21.42
CA ALA A 319 -25.06 -15.78 21.38
C ALA A 319 -25.55 -16.58 20.17
#